data_c4d7587c0c41e71581327d47a9756b69
#
_entry.id   c4d7587c0c41e71581327d47a9756b69
#
_cell.length_a   1.000
_cell.length_b   1.000
_cell.length_c   1.000
_cell.angle_alpha   90.00
_cell.angle_beta   90.00
_cell.angle_gamma   90.00
#
_symmetry.space_group_name_H-M   'P 1'
#
loop_
_entity.id
_entity.type
_entity.pdbx_description
1 polymer ?
#
loop_
_entity_poly.entity_id
_entity_poly.type
_entity_poly.pdbx_seq_one_letter_code
_entity_poly.pdbx_strand_id
1 'polypeptide(L)'
;VLLRYGSLYGPRSQNWNGIKGFARQVINHGVIEYLGNGSEIREYIHVEDAAKLSIRALHDDYKNKAITITGNQSMRVADMFSMLFEIAGKELNVKYLDEQQGSSHYGNTPYRYTPKPSLKIIPTEFIDLGQGILSLIEDIDRNLINKKD
;
A
#
# COMPACT_ATOMS: atom_id res chain seq x y z
N VAL A 1 -12.12 -20.49 4.26
CA VAL A 1 -12.08 -19.02 4.13
C VAL A 1 -11.12 -18.65 3.01
N LEU A 2 -11.53 -17.76 2.13
CA LEU A 2 -10.68 -17.15 1.10
C LEU A 2 -10.42 -15.70 1.49
N LEU A 3 -9.16 -15.33 1.76
CA LEU A 3 -8.79 -13.97 2.09
C LEU A 3 -8.25 -13.23 0.86
N ARG A 4 -8.75 -12.03 0.64
CA ARG A 4 -8.29 -11.09 -0.39
C ARG A 4 -7.84 -9.82 0.30
N TYR A 5 -6.58 -9.45 0.11
CA TYR A 5 -6.02 -8.27 0.75
C TYR A 5 -6.04 -7.06 -0.17
N GLY A 6 -6.27 -5.89 0.43
CA GLY A 6 -5.97 -4.60 -0.16
C GLY A 6 -4.47 -4.39 -0.36
N SER A 7 -4.07 -3.16 -0.66
CA SER A 7 -2.66 -2.81 -0.84
C SER A 7 -1.93 -2.85 0.51
N LEU A 8 -1.25 -3.97 0.78
CA LEU A 8 -0.47 -4.16 2.00
C LEU A 8 0.78 -3.29 2.01
N TYR A 9 1.09 -2.68 3.17
CA TYR A 9 2.32 -1.94 3.39
C TYR A 9 2.77 -2.07 4.84
N GLY A 10 4.02 -1.69 5.12
CA GLY A 10 4.56 -1.67 6.48
C GLY A 10 6.04 -2.05 6.54
N PRO A 11 6.65 -2.02 7.73
CA PRO A 11 8.02 -2.43 7.96
C PRO A 11 8.29 -3.88 7.48
N ARG A 12 9.52 -4.17 7.11
CA ARG A 12 9.95 -5.48 6.60
C ARG A 12 9.28 -5.95 5.32
N SER A 13 8.52 -5.07 4.63
CA SER A 13 7.95 -5.40 3.32
C SER A 13 9.05 -5.75 2.31
N GLN A 14 8.71 -6.58 1.34
CA GLN A 14 9.64 -7.00 0.29
C GLN A 14 9.98 -5.84 -0.64
N ASN A 15 11.11 -5.93 -1.35
CA ASN A 15 11.59 -4.87 -2.23
C ASN A 15 10.65 -4.57 -3.42
N TRP A 16 9.83 -5.53 -3.80
CA TRP A 16 8.81 -5.37 -4.85
C TRP A 16 7.49 -4.77 -4.33
N ASN A 17 7.36 -4.50 -3.04
CA ASN A 17 6.17 -3.82 -2.50
C ASN A 17 6.09 -2.39 -3.04
N GLY A 18 4.92 -2.02 -3.55
CA GLY A 18 4.73 -0.74 -4.24
C GLY A 18 5.08 0.46 -3.36
N ILE A 19 4.48 0.61 -2.17
CA ILE A 19 4.75 1.76 -1.29
C ILE A 19 6.22 1.80 -0.86
N LYS A 20 6.82 0.66 -0.51
CA LYS A 20 8.24 0.60 -0.16
C LYS A 20 9.14 1.01 -1.33
N GLY A 21 8.79 0.57 -2.53
CA GLY A 21 9.50 0.95 -3.75
C GLY A 21 9.47 2.47 -3.98
N PHE A 22 8.30 3.09 -3.84
CA PHE A 22 8.14 4.55 -3.98
C PHE A 22 8.84 5.31 -2.86
N ALA A 23 8.73 4.87 -1.60
CA ALA A 23 9.47 5.46 -0.48
C ALA A 23 10.98 5.45 -0.72
N ARG A 24 11.53 4.35 -1.23
CA ARG A 24 12.95 4.25 -1.60
C ARG A 24 13.33 5.20 -2.74
N GLN A 25 12.49 5.38 -3.75
CA GLN A 25 12.73 6.35 -4.81
C GLN A 25 12.77 7.77 -4.24
N VAL A 26 11.83 8.14 -3.37
CA VAL A 26 11.83 9.44 -2.69
C VAL A 26 13.10 9.65 -1.88
N ILE A 27 13.48 8.67 -1.04
CA ILE A 27 14.65 8.78 -0.17
C ILE A 27 15.95 8.89 -0.99
N ASN A 28 16.16 7.97 -1.94
CA ASN A 28 17.41 7.84 -2.64
C ASN A 28 17.57 8.83 -3.80
N HIS A 29 16.49 9.16 -4.49
CA HIS A 29 16.55 9.91 -5.75
C HIS A 29 15.76 11.21 -5.73
N GLY A 30 14.87 11.42 -4.74
CA GLY A 30 14.01 12.60 -4.68
C GLY A 30 13.01 12.71 -5.84
N VAL A 31 12.72 11.61 -6.52
CA VAL A 31 11.76 11.53 -7.62
C VAL A 31 11.08 10.17 -7.63
N ILE A 32 9.79 10.14 -7.93
CA ILE A 32 9.06 8.91 -8.22
C ILE A 32 8.86 8.81 -9.72
N GLU A 33 9.22 7.69 -10.31
CA GLU A 33 8.84 7.30 -11.67
C GLU A 33 7.68 6.32 -11.57
N TYR A 34 6.53 6.69 -12.15
CA TYR A 34 5.30 5.93 -12.03
C TYR A 34 4.67 5.66 -13.38
N LEU A 35 4.40 4.38 -13.66
CA LEU A 35 3.66 3.96 -14.84
C LEU A 35 2.17 4.10 -14.58
N GLY A 36 1.56 5.13 -15.15
CA GLY A 36 0.17 5.52 -14.94
C GLY A 36 0.04 7.02 -14.76
N ASN A 37 -1.14 7.48 -14.41
CA ASN A 37 -1.43 8.92 -14.24
C ASN A 37 -1.70 9.35 -12.79
N GLY A 38 -1.64 8.41 -11.84
CA GLY A 38 -1.86 8.68 -10.41
C GLY A 38 -3.33 8.83 -10.00
N SER A 39 -4.27 8.73 -10.94
CA SER A 39 -5.71 8.80 -10.63
C SER A 39 -6.28 7.50 -10.07
N GLU A 40 -5.51 6.43 -10.11
CA GLU A 40 -5.90 5.12 -9.62
C GLU A 40 -6.17 5.18 -8.12
N ILE A 41 -7.28 4.58 -7.71
CA ILE A 41 -7.68 4.54 -6.31
C ILE A 41 -7.22 3.21 -5.70
N ARG A 42 -6.59 3.28 -4.54
CA ARG A 42 -6.15 2.12 -3.76
C ARG A 42 -6.68 2.21 -2.33
N GLU A 43 -6.91 1.05 -1.75
CA GLU A 43 -7.20 0.92 -0.32
C GLU A 43 -5.96 0.28 0.33
N TYR A 44 -5.27 1.08 1.12
CA TYR A 44 -4.04 0.66 1.81
C TYR A 44 -4.36 0.13 3.19
N ILE A 45 -3.68 -0.94 3.58
CA ILE A 45 -3.80 -1.50 4.93
C ILE A 45 -2.42 -1.85 5.48
N HIS A 46 -2.18 -1.43 6.72
CA HIS A 46 -0.94 -1.79 7.41
C HIS A 46 -0.87 -3.30 7.67
N VAL A 47 0.31 -3.88 7.54
CA VAL A 47 0.51 -5.33 7.65
C VAL A 47 0.07 -5.89 9.01
N GLU A 48 0.24 -5.14 10.09
CA GLU A 48 -0.19 -5.55 11.43
C GLU A 48 -1.72 -5.59 11.55
N ASP A 49 -2.41 -4.61 10.97
CA ASP A 49 -3.87 -4.60 10.96
C ASP A 49 -4.42 -5.74 10.10
N ALA A 50 -3.79 -5.99 8.96
CA ALA A 50 -4.13 -7.13 8.11
C ALA A 50 -3.93 -8.46 8.84
N ALA A 51 -2.86 -8.59 9.62
CA ALA A 51 -2.60 -9.79 10.44
C ALA A 51 -3.69 -9.99 11.51
N LYS A 52 -4.06 -8.94 12.26
CA LYS A 52 -5.14 -8.99 13.25
C LYS A 52 -6.47 -9.41 12.62
N LEU A 53 -6.83 -8.83 11.48
CA LEU A 53 -8.05 -9.18 10.75
C LEU A 53 -8.00 -10.59 10.17
N SER A 54 -6.83 -11.08 9.79
CA SER A 54 -6.67 -12.47 9.32
C SER A 54 -6.94 -13.47 10.45
N ILE A 55 -6.48 -13.19 11.67
CA ILE A 55 -6.79 -13.99 12.85
C ILE A 55 -8.31 -13.95 13.12
N ARG A 56 -8.92 -12.77 13.08
CA ARG A 56 -10.38 -12.63 13.25
C ARG A 56 -11.17 -13.45 12.23
N ALA A 57 -10.66 -13.54 11.00
CA ALA A 57 -11.30 -14.30 9.92
C ALA A 57 -11.27 -15.83 10.13
N LEU A 58 -10.57 -16.34 11.14
CA LEU A 58 -10.61 -17.76 11.54
C LEU A 58 -11.87 -18.12 12.32
N HIS A 59 -12.64 -17.15 12.80
CA HIS A 59 -13.88 -17.41 13.52
C HIS A 59 -14.91 -18.12 12.63
N ASP A 60 -15.73 -18.96 13.23
CA ASP A 60 -16.70 -19.79 12.51
C ASP A 60 -17.71 -18.99 11.66
N ASP A 61 -18.01 -17.76 12.06
CA ASP A 61 -18.87 -16.84 11.28
C ASP A 61 -18.37 -16.59 9.86
N TYR A 62 -17.06 -16.78 9.62
CA TYR A 62 -16.41 -16.56 8.33
C TYR A 62 -16.19 -17.85 7.54
N LYS A 63 -16.59 -18.99 8.07
CA LYS A 63 -16.41 -20.30 7.42
C LYS A 63 -17.06 -20.33 6.03
N ASN A 64 -16.34 -20.85 5.05
CA ASN A 64 -16.78 -20.97 3.65
C ASN A 64 -17.12 -19.63 2.96
N LYS A 65 -16.58 -18.50 3.46
CA LYS A 65 -16.77 -17.18 2.86
C LYS A 65 -15.51 -16.66 2.19
N ALA A 66 -15.70 -15.82 1.17
CA ALA A 66 -14.67 -14.96 0.63
C ALA A 66 -14.70 -13.62 1.40
N ILE A 67 -13.53 -13.19 1.89
CA ILE A 67 -13.40 -12.01 2.74
C ILE A 67 -12.37 -11.08 2.11
N THR A 68 -12.74 -9.81 1.95
CA THR A 68 -11.83 -8.75 1.57
C THR A 68 -11.35 -8.03 2.83
N ILE A 69 -10.05 -8.04 3.05
CA ILE A 69 -9.36 -7.37 4.16
C ILE A 69 -8.64 -6.15 3.59
N THR A 70 -9.05 -4.96 4.02
CA THR A 70 -8.51 -3.71 3.50
C THR A 70 -8.56 -2.60 4.56
N GLY A 71 -7.95 -1.44 4.26
CA GLY A 71 -8.00 -0.27 5.13
C GLY A 71 -9.35 0.45 5.09
N ASN A 72 -9.45 1.48 5.92
CA ASN A 72 -10.69 2.22 6.12
C ASN A 72 -10.98 3.23 5.02
N GLN A 73 -9.95 3.68 4.31
CA GLN A 73 -10.04 4.76 3.34
C GLN A 73 -9.48 4.35 1.99
N SER A 74 -10.14 4.83 0.95
CA SER A 74 -9.61 4.79 -0.40
C SER A 74 -8.86 6.09 -0.69
N MET A 75 -7.71 6.00 -1.35
CA MET A 75 -6.86 7.14 -1.68
C MET A 75 -6.38 7.03 -3.13
N ARG A 76 -6.25 8.17 -3.81
CA ARG A 76 -5.57 8.19 -5.10
C ARG A 76 -4.09 7.95 -4.92
N VAL A 77 -3.49 7.32 -5.91
CA VAL A 77 -2.04 7.08 -5.91
C VAL A 77 -1.26 8.39 -5.87
N ALA A 78 -1.72 9.42 -6.58
CA ALA A 78 -1.09 10.75 -6.54
C ALA A 78 -1.11 11.38 -5.14
N ASP A 79 -2.21 11.21 -4.38
CA ASP A 79 -2.32 11.74 -3.02
C ASP A 79 -1.36 10.98 -2.06
N MET A 80 -1.20 9.68 -2.26
CA MET A 80 -0.22 8.88 -1.52
C MET A 80 1.23 9.32 -1.84
N PHE A 81 1.54 9.68 -3.09
CA PHE A 81 2.85 10.25 -3.44
C PHE A 81 3.10 11.56 -2.73
N SER A 82 2.11 12.46 -2.71
CA SER A 82 2.22 13.74 -1.99
C SER A 82 2.53 13.50 -0.51
N MET A 83 1.84 12.56 0.13
CA MET A 83 2.09 12.17 1.52
C MET A 83 3.50 11.62 1.74
N LEU A 84 4.02 10.78 0.82
CA LEU A 84 5.38 10.25 0.89
C LEU A 84 6.44 11.37 0.86
N PHE A 85 6.30 12.34 -0.04
CA PHE A 85 7.21 13.47 -0.15
C PHE A 85 7.14 14.38 1.08
N GLU A 86 5.94 14.67 1.58
CA GLU A 86 5.70 15.48 2.78
C GLU A 86 6.37 14.85 4.01
N ILE A 87 6.14 13.56 4.27
CA ILE A 87 6.73 12.83 5.40
C ILE A 87 8.26 12.76 5.26
N ALA A 88 8.77 12.61 4.05
CA ALA A 88 10.22 12.60 3.78
C ALA A 88 10.86 14.01 3.84
N GLY A 89 10.09 15.07 4.02
CA GLY A 89 10.57 16.45 4.03
C GLY A 89 11.16 16.90 2.70
N LYS A 90 10.62 16.43 1.57
CA LYS A 90 11.10 16.71 0.21
C LYS A 90 10.01 17.35 -0.64
N GLU A 91 10.42 18.11 -1.66
CA GLU A 91 9.50 18.66 -2.65
C GLU A 91 8.92 17.58 -3.55
N LEU A 92 7.61 17.70 -3.85
CA LEU A 92 6.91 16.75 -4.71
C LEU A 92 7.50 16.73 -6.11
N ASN A 93 7.99 15.57 -6.53
CA ASN A 93 8.57 15.36 -7.85
C ASN A 93 8.17 13.97 -8.37
N VAL A 94 7.21 13.92 -9.27
CA VAL A 94 6.70 12.68 -9.86
C VAL A 94 6.77 12.77 -11.38
N LYS A 95 7.39 11.77 -11.98
CA LYS A 95 7.40 11.56 -13.43
C LYS A 95 6.39 10.47 -13.78
N TYR A 96 5.32 10.86 -14.44
CA TYR A 96 4.35 9.93 -14.98
C TYR A 96 4.83 9.41 -16.35
N LEU A 97 4.95 8.10 -16.48
CA LEU A 97 5.40 7.41 -17.67
C LEU A 97 4.17 6.90 -18.45
N ASP A 98 4.18 7.06 -19.79
CA ASP A 98 3.10 6.58 -20.64
C ASP A 98 3.00 5.05 -20.65
N GLU A 99 1.76 4.53 -20.65
CA GLU A 99 1.45 3.10 -20.67
C GLU A 99 1.96 2.34 -21.91
N GLN A 100 2.41 3.03 -22.95
CA GLN A 100 2.90 2.40 -24.18
C GLN A 100 4.20 1.59 -23.99
N GLN A 101 4.87 1.69 -22.86
CA GLN A 101 6.13 1.00 -22.59
C GLN A 101 6.06 -0.14 -21.54
N GLY A 102 4.89 -0.42 -21.00
CA GLY A 102 4.75 -1.52 -20.05
C GLY A 102 3.28 -1.87 -19.80
N SER A 103 2.99 -3.16 -19.70
CA SER A 103 1.65 -3.63 -19.39
C SER A 103 1.25 -3.22 -17.98
N SER A 104 0.52 -2.13 -17.84
CA SER A 104 -0.21 -1.83 -16.61
C SER A 104 -1.30 -2.87 -16.43
N HIS A 105 -1.07 -3.84 -15.58
CA HIS A 105 -2.05 -4.88 -15.28
C HIS A 105 -3.30 -4.35 -14.52
N TYR A 106 -3.35 -3.07 -14.11
CA TYR A 106 -4.38 -2.56 -13.22
C TYR A 106 -4.76 -1.10 -13.48
N GLY A 107 -5.30 -0.81 -14.65
CA GLY A 107 -5.94 0.49 -14.92
C GLY A 107 -7.13 0.78 -13.98
N ASN A 108 -7.78 -0.27 -13.47
CA ASN A 108 -8.83 -0.18 -12.45
C ASN A 108 -8.48 -1.01 -11.23
N THR A 109 -8.78 -0.47 -10.04
CA THR A 109 -8.61 -1.22 -8.79
C THR A 109 -9.38 -2.54 -8.84
N PRO A 110 -8.73 -3.68 -8.52
CA PRO A 110 -9.37 -4.98 -8.53
C PRO A 110 -10.64 -5.06 -7.66
N TYR A 111 -10.79 -4.16 -6.69
CA TYR A 111 -11.88 -4.15 -5.71
C TYR A 111 -13.18 -3.51 -6.21
N ARG A 112 -13.14 -2.72 -7.29
CA ARG A 112 -14.37 -2.24 -7.96
C ARG A 112 -14.98 -3.29 -8.88
N TYR A 113 -14.23 -4.32 -9.20
CA TYR A 113 -14.63 -5.43 -10.07
C TYR A 113 -14.73 -6.72 -9.26
N THR A 114 -15.60 -6.76 -8.29
CA THR A 114 -15.90 -8.03 -7.61
C THR A 114 -17.18 -8.58 -8.21
N PRO A 115 -17.13 -9.46 -9.22
CA PRO A 115 -18.34 -10.06 -9.78
C PRO A 115 -19.02 -11.02 -8.81
N LYS A 116 -18.42 -11.28 -7.65
CA LYS A 116 -18.99 -12.11 -6.58
C LYS A 116 -19.01 -11.29 -5.29
N PRO A 117 -20.16 -11.25 -4.59
CA PRO A 117 -20.24 -10.60 -3.31
C PRO A 117 -19.21 -11.22 -2.35
N SER A 118 -18.38 -10.39 -1.78
CA SER A 118 -17.45 -10.76 -0.71
C SER A 118 -17.76 -9.91 0.53
N LEU A 119 -17.60 -10.51 1.69
CA LEU A 119 -17.67 -9.76 2.94
C LEU A 119 -16.40 -8.91 3.04
N LYS A 120 -16.58 -7.60 3.22
CA LYS A 120 -15.47 -6.69 3.48
C LYS A 120 -15.31 -6.51 4.98
N ILE A 121 -14.12 -6.72 5.51
CA ILE A 121 -13.77 -6.41 6.89
C ILE A 121 -12.66 -5.36 6.92
N ILE A 122 -12.84 -4.39 7.78
CA ILE A 122 -11.90 -3.29 8.02
C ILE A 122 -11.54 -3.27 9.50
N PRO A 123 -10.36 -2.74 9.88
CA PRO A 123 -10.00 -2.60 11.28
C PRO A 123 -10.86 -1.53 11.94
N THR A 124 -11.23 -1.76 13.20
CA THR A 124 -11.89 -0.77 14.07
C THR A 124 -10.86 0.14 14.74
N GLU A 125 -9.72 -0.44 15.11
CA GLU A 125 -8.52 0.25 15.53
C GLU A 125 -7.47 0.00 14.47
N PHE A 126 -6.83 1.04 13.95
CA PHE A 126 -5.93 0.92 12.80
C PHE A 126 -4.72 1.83 12.95
N ILE A 127 -3.64 1.42 12.32
CA ILE A 127 -2.46 2.25 12.17
C ILE A 127 -2.77 3.29 11.07
N ASP A 128 -2.72 4.56 11.45
CA ASP A 128 -2.87 5.66 10.50
C ASP A 128 -1.84 5.55 9.36
N LEU A 129 -2.28 5.88 8.14
CA LEU A 129 -1.44 5.72 6.95
C LEU A 129 -0.15 6.55 7.04
N GLY A 130 -0.24 7.77 7.54
CA GLY A 130 0.92 8.65 7.73
C GLY A 130 1.92 8.06 8.74
N GLN A 131 1.44 7.56 9.87
CA GLN A 131 2.28 6.89 10.87
C GLN A 131 2.92 5.61 10.32
N GLY A 132 2.16 4.82 9.58
CA GLY A 132 2.68 3.62 8.95
C GLY A 132 3.73 3.89 7.87
N ILE A 133 3.56 4.97 7.08
CA ILE A 133 4.55 5.42 6.10
C ILE A 133 5.81 5.95 6.82
N LEU A 134 5.66 6.73 7.89
CA LEU A 134 6.80 7.19 8.68
C LEU A 134 7.63 6.02 9.20
N SER A 135 6.99 5.03 9.80
CA SER A 135 7.65 3.81 10.28
C SER A 135 8.35 3.03 9.16
N LEU A 136 7.76 3.03 7.96
CA LEU A 136 8.36 2.39 6.78
C LEU A 136 9.62 3.16 6.31
N ILE A 137 9.59 4.48 6.30
CA ILE A 137 10.72 5.33 5.95
C ILE A 137 11.86 5.11 6.94
N GLU A 138 11.57 5.10 8.24
CA GLU A 138 12.57 4.81 9.28
C GLU A 138 13.18 3.40 9.14
N ASP A 139 12.39 2.39 8.75
CA ASP A 139 12.89 1.05 8.47
C ASP A 139 13.86 1.04 7.27
N ILE A 140 13.56 1.82 6.23
CA ILE A 140 14.43 1.96 5.06
C ILE A 140 15.74 2.64 5.46
N ASP A 141 15.70 3.74 6.20
CA ASP A 141 16.88 4.50 6.61
C ASP A 141 17.79 3.66 7.52
N ARG A 142 17.23 2.95 8.49
CA ARG A 142 18.01 2.02 9.34
C ARG A 142 18.71 0.95 8.53
N ASN A 143 18.06 0.40 7.52
CA ASN A 143 18.66 -0.63 6.64
C ASN A 143 19.74 -0.06 5.70
N LEU A 144 19.73 1.24 5.41
CA LEU A 144 20.78 1.91 4.65
C LEU A 144 22.02 2.16 5.50
N ILE A 145 21.84 2.49 6.78
CA ILE A 145 22.96 2.70 7.73
C ILE A 145 23.70 1.38 7.97
N ASN A 146 22.95 0.30 8.28
CA ASN A 146 23.54 -1.02 8.57
C ASN A 146 24.21 -1.71 7.37
N LYS A 147 24.09 -1.17 6.16
CA LYS A 147 24.79 -1.68 4.97
C LYS A 147 26.09 -0.95 4.67
N LYS A 148 26.38 0.13 5.40
CA LYS A 148 27.60 0.93 5.23
C LYS A 148 28.70 0.56 6.24
N ASP A 149 28.37 -0.26 7.21
CA ASP A 149 29.28 -0.90 8.17
C ASP A 149 29.58 -2.34 7.73
#